data_ca8ab4cd57bf90efca017a5072e1bb35
#
_entry.id   ca8ab4cd57bf90efca017a5072e1bb35
#
_cell.length_a   1.000
_cell.length_b   1.000
_cell.length_c   1.000
_cell.angle_alpha   90.00
_cell.angle_beta   90.00
_cell.angle_gamma   90.00
#
_symmetry.space_group_name_H-M   'P 1'
#
loop_
_entity.id
_entity.type
_entity.pdbx_description
1 polymer ?
#
loop_
_entity_poly.entity_id
_entity_poly.type
_entity_poly.pdbx_seq_one_letter_code
_entity_poly.pdbx_strand_id
1 'polypeptide(L)'
;MTVVACLGDSITEGSPGYDSRAGGNEESQWEHWAALASPGLRFRNCGIYGQRTDEIAARLDECADGADVLVVQGGINDIAQGREIEAASSNLARTLARGRELGLRVAVANVLPWNNGWPAAEPRIRALNALVDALGVPVLRFHETLEDPGRPGRMPDAWTSDGDHPSVEGYRRLGELAFRLPD
;
A
#
# COMPACT_ATOMS: atom_id res chain seq x y z
N MET A 1 -2.31 -23.25 -2.91
CA MET A 1 -1.84 -22.11 -2.05
C MET A 1 -2.04 -20.85 -2.87
N THR A 2 -2.85 -19.93 -2.38
CA THR A 2 -3.18 -18.70 -3.11
C THR A 2 -1.99 -17.74 -3.09
N VAL A 3 -1.59 -17.23 -4.25
CA VAL A 3 -0.48 -16.28 -4.41
C VAL A 3 -1.05 -14.87 -4.49
N VAL A 4 -0.61 -14.01 -3.57
CA VAL A 4 -0.98 -12.58 -3.50
C VAL A 4 0.22 -11.75 -3.98
N ALA A 5 0.09 -11.12 -5.13
CA ALA A 5 1.05 -10.14 -5.63
C ALA A 5 0.75 -8.77 -5.01
N CYS A 6 1.74 -8.18 -4.35
CA CYS A 6 1.64 -6.88 -3.67
C CYS A 6 2.48 -5.86 -4.44
N LEU A 7 1.82 -5.07 -5.28
CA LEU A 7 2.43 -4.09 -6.16
C LEU A 7 2.36 -2.71 -5.51
N GLY A 8 3.49 -2.07 -5.24
CA GLY A 8 3.47 -0.79 -4.55
C GLY A 8 4.80 -0.05 -4.49
N ASP A 9 4.84 0.95 -3.61
CA ASP A 9 6.01 1.80 -3.32
C ASP A 9 6.79 1.32 -2.07
N SER A 10 7.43 2.25 -1.36
CA SER A 10 8.20 1.97 -0.14
C SER A 10 7.38 1.34 0.99
N ILE A 11 6.07 1.60 1.04
CA ILE A 11 5.19 1.02 2.06
C ILE A 11 4.99 -0.47 1.83
N THR A 12 4.91 -0.90 0.58
CA THR A 12 4.90 -2.31 0.20
C THR A 12 6.29 -2.92 0.32
N GLU A 13 7.36 -2.22 -0.14
CA GLU A 13 8.74 -2.71 -0.02
C GLU A 13 9.12 -3.01 1.43
N GLY A 14 8.66 -2.19 2.38
CA GLY A 14 8.99 -2.31 3.80
C GLY A 14 10.08 -1.36 4.28
N SER A 15 10.30 -0.26 3.56
CA SER A 15 11.30 0.75 3.89
C SER A 15 10.96 1.49 5.20
N PRO A 16 11.95 1.97 5.95
CA PRO A 16 13.38 1.83 5.74
C PRO A 16 13.96 0.53 6.33
N GLY A 17 13.18 -0.28 7.00
CA GLY A 17 13.65 -1.49 7.69
C GLY A 17 14.03 -2.63 6.75
N TYR A 18 13.46 -2.68 5.56
CA TYR A 18 13.76 -3.65 4.50
C TYR A 18 14.34 -2.95 3.28
N ASP A 19 15.43 -3.49 2.74
CA ASP A 19 15.99 -3.12 1.46
C ASP A 19 16.06 -4.38 0.58
N SER A 20 15.35 -4.39 -0.52
CA SER A 20 15.28 -5.52 -1.44
C SER A 20 16.64 -5.95 -2.03
N ARG A 21 17.64 -5.03 -2.01
CA ARG A 21 19.00 -5.28 -2.52
C ARG A 21 19.94 -5.91 -1.51
N ALA A 22 19.74 -5.60 -0.22
CA ALA A 22 20.61 -6.04 0.87
C ALA A 22 20.01 -7.20 1.67
N GLY A 23 18.73 -7.47 1.49
CA GLY A 23 17.92 -8.21 2.44
C GLY A 23 17.76 -7.41 3.73
N GLY A 24 16.69 -7.57 4.44
CA GLY A 24 16.46 -6.80 5.62
C GLY A 24 15.49 -7.48 6.56
N ASN A 25 14.92 -6.70 7.47
CA ASN A 25 13.98 -7.21 8.42
C ASN A 25 12.60 -7.40 7.77
N GLU A 26 12.19 -8.66 7.51
CA GLU A 26 10.87 -8.99 6.97
C GLU A 26 9.72 -8.50 7.86
N GLU A 27 9.93 -8.32 9.16
CA GLU A 27 8.97 -7.71 10.07
C GLU A 27 8.65 -6.24 9.70
N SER A 28 9.45 -5.61 8.85
CA SER A 28 9.16 -4.31 8.25
C SER A 28 8.26 -4.38 7.00
N GLN A 29 7.68 -5.54 6.71
CA GLN A 29 6.75 -5.76 5.60
C GLN A 29 5.39 -6.17 6.14
N TRP A 30 4.30 -5.50 5.73
CA TRP A 30 2.95 -5.88 6.15
C TRP A 30 2.56 -7.27 5.63
N GLU A 31 3.12 -7.69 4.51
CA GLU A 31 2.90 -9.01 3.91
C GLU A 31 3.39 -10.15 4.80
N HIS A 32 4.50 -9.94 5.52
CA HIS A 32 5.01 -10.90 6.50
C HIS A 32 3.96 -11.19 7.59
N TRP A 33 3.38 -10.15 8.16
CA TRP A 33 2.36 -10.28 9.20
C TRP A 33 1.05 -10.83 8.67
N ALA A 34 0.66 -10.45 7.46
CA ALA A 34 -0.52 -11.00 6.78
C ALA A 34 -0.35 -12.50 6.49
N ALA A 35 0.85 -12.94 6.11
CA ALA A 35 1.17 -14.36 5.89
C ALA A 35 1.09 -15.18 7.19
N LEU A 36 1.61 -14.64 8.29
CA LEU A 36 1.51 -15.28 9.61
C LEU A 36 0.05 -15.41 10.07
N ALA A 37 -0.78 -14.40 9.80
CA ALA A 37 -2.21 -14.41 10.14
C ALA A 37 -3.05 -15.27 9.17
N SER A 38 -2.53 -15.62 7.99
CA SER A 38 -3.26 -16.34 6.95
C SER A 38 -2.42 -17.48 6.32
N PRO A 39 -2.25 -18.61 7.01
CA PRO A 39 -1.30 -19.68 6.60
C PRO A 39 -1.53 -20.29 5.22
N GLY A 40 -2.68 -20.04 4.57
CA GLY A 40 -2.98 -20.53 3.20
C GLY A 40 -2.49 -19.60 2.08
N LEU A 41 -1.94 -18.43 2.42
CA LEU A 41 -1.52 -17.42 1.48
C LEU A 41 0.01 -17.37 1.34
N ARG A 42 0.47 -17.08 0.14
CA ARG A 42 1.86 -16.74 -0.15
C ARG A 42 1.91 -15.35 -0.77
N PHE A 43 2.66 -14.47 -0.18
CA PHE A 43 2.82 -13.10 -0.67
C PHE A 43 4.07 -12.98 -1.55
N ARG A 44 3.93 -12.17 -2.60
CA ARG A 44 5.02 -11.70 -3.45
C ARG A 44 5.10 -10.19 -3.29
N ASN A 45 6.16 -9.72 -2.68
CA ASN A 45 6.40 -8.29 -2.53
C ASN A 45 7.04 -7.73 -3.82
N CYS A 46 6.37 -6.78 -4.44
CA CYS A 46 6.82 -6.03 -5.61
C CYS A 46 6.84 -4.51 -5.28
N GLY A 47 7.16 -4.15 -4.04
CA GLY A 47 7.35 -2.76 -3.64
C GLY A 47 8.67 -2.20 -4.15
N ILE A 48 8.69 -0.95 -4.57
CA ILE A 48 9.91 -0.19 -4.90
C ILE A 48 9.81 1.21 -4.32
N TYR A 49 10.78 1.57 -3.50
CA TYR A 49 10.89 2.87 -2.83
C TYR A 49 10.72 4.05 -3.80
N GLY A 50 9.93 5.03 -3.39
CA GLY A 50 9.79 6.33 -4.08
C GLY A 50 8.93 6.32 -5.34
N GLN A 51 8.40 5.18 -5.76
CA GLN A 51 7.61 5.11 -7.00
C GLN A 51 6.24 5.75 -6.87
N ARG A 52 5.86 6.48 -7.93
CA ARG A 52 4.52 7.01 -8.16
C ARG A 52 3.61 5.93 -8.77
N THR A 53 2.34 6.22 -8.80
CA THR A 53 1.32 5.31 -9.35
C THR A 53 1.52 4.94 -10.81
N ASP A 54 2.08 5.84 -11.64
CA ASP A 54 2.43 5.56 -13.05
C ASP A 54 3.59 4.57 -13.19
N GLU A 55 4.61 4.69 -12.32
CA GLU A 55 5.76 3.79 -12.27
C GLU A 55 5.39 2.41 -11.70
N ILE A 56 4.54 2.39 -10.67
CA ILE A 56 3.96 1.17 -10.11
C ILE A 56 3.17 0.41 -11.19
N ALA A 57 2.29 1.10 -11.93
CA ALA A 57 1.47 0.52 -12.99
C ALA A 57 2.31 -0.15 -14.08
N ALA A 58 3.48 0.42 -14.43
CA ALA A 58 4.36 -0.11 -15.46
C ALA A 58 4.94 -1.50 -15.16
N ARG A 59 4.93 -1.94 -13.88
CA ARG A 59 5.48 -3.23 -13.44
C ARG A 59 4.42 -4.31 -13.16
N LEU A 60 3.15 -4.00 -13.48
CA LEU A 60 2.05 -4.88 -13.10
C LEU A 60 2.18 -6.27 -13.70
N ASP A 61 2.41 -6.38 -15.01
CA ASP A 61 2.39 -7.67 -15.70
C ASP A 61 3.49 -8.61 -15.17
N GLU A 62 4.68 -8.07 -14.83
CA GLU A 62 5.77 -8.81 -14.20
C GLU A 62 5.42 -9.25 -12.77
N CYS A 63 4.89 -8.34 -11.97
CA CYS A 63 4.51 -8.64 -10.59
C CYS A 63 3.36 -9.65 -10.52
N ALA A 64 2.41 -9.58 -11.43
CA ALA A 64 1.20 -10.38 -11.47
C ALA A 64 1.39 -11.80 -12.02
N ASP A 65 2.53 -12.12 -12.64
CA ASP A 65 2.76 -13.41 -13.28
C ASP A 65 2.58 -14.59 -12.31
N GLY A 66 1.65 -15.49 -12.62
CA GLY A 66 1.33 -16.64 -11.79
C GLY A 66 0.71 -16.31 -10.42
N ALA A 67 0.16 -15.10 -10.23
CA ALA A 67 -0.60 -14.74 -9.04
C ALA A 67 -2.09 -15.05 -9.19
N ASP A 68 -2.79 -15.16 -8.06
CA ASP A 68 -4.25 -15.33 -7.98
C ASP A 68 -4.94 -14.03 -7.57
N VAL A 69 -4.21 -13.17 -6.84
CA VAL A 69 -4.69 -11.92 -6.26
C VAL A 69 -3.68 -10.83 -6.49
N LEU A 70 -4.15 -9.62 -6.80
CA LEU A 70 -3.35 -8.41 -6.89
C LEU A 70 -3.81 -7.40 -5.83
N VAL A 71 -2.89 -6.98 -4.97
CA VAL A 71 -3.05 -5.83 -4.09
C VAL A 71 -2.21 -4.68 -4.63
N VAL A 72 -2.83 -3.54 -4.89
CA VAL A 72 -2.14 -2.34 -5.36
C VAL A 72 -2.06 -1.31 -4.23
N GLN A 73 -0.88 -0.76 -3.98
CA GLN A 73 -0.65 0.30 -3.01
C GLN A 73 0.15 1.42 -3.66
N GLY A 74 -0.20 2.68 -3.43
CA GLY A 74 0.52 3.85 -3.95
C GLY A 74 -0.28 5.13 -3.83
N GLY A 75 0.35 6.25 -4.23
CA GLY A 75 -0.26 7.58 -4.27
C GLY A 75 0.40 8.60 -3.35
N ILE A 76 1.09 8.19 -2.30
CA ILE A 76 1.79 9.13 -1.43
C ILE A 76 2.91 9.88 -2.17
N ASN A 77 3.65 9.18 -3.04
CA ASN A 77 4.72 9.79 -3.83
C ASN A 77 4.19 10.71 -4.93
N ASP A 78 2.99 10.46 -5.46
CA ASP A 78 2.30 11.40 -6.35
C ASP A 78 2.02 12.71 -5.61
N ILE A 79 1.48 12.62 -4.39
CA ILE A 79 1.23 13.78 -3.53
C ILE A 79 2.54 14.49 -3.18
N ALA A 80 3.56 13.76 -2.72
CA ALA A 80 4.86 14.31 -2.32
C ALA A 80 5.57 15.04 -3.47
N GLN A 81 5.36 14.60 -4.70
CA GLN A 81 5.93 15.20 -5.91
C GLN A 81 4.99 16.23 -6.58
N GLY A 82 3.90 16.63 -5.92
CA GLY A 82 2.99 17.66 -6.39
C GLY A 82 2.14 17.25 -7.60
N ARG A 83 1.97 15.95 -7.85
CA ARG A 83 1.13 15.44 -8.96
C ARG A 83 -0.35 15.59 -8.64
N GLU A 84 -1.19 15.66 -9.66
CA GLU A 84 -2.64 15.70 -9.49
C GLU A 84 -3.17 14.37 -8.95
N ILE A 85 -4.03 14.43 -7.94
CA ILE A 85 -4.59 13.24 -7.30
C ILE A 85 -5.52 12.46 -8.24
N GLU A 86 -6.17 13.13 -9.16
CA GLU A 86 -7.00 12.52 -10.22
C GLU A 86 -6.15 11.66 -11.17
N ALA A 87 -4.93 12.09 -11.48
CA ALA A 87 -4.00 11.30 -12.28
C ALA A 87 -3.55 10.06 -11.50
N ALA A 88 -3.24 10.19 -10.21
CA ALA A 88 -2.90 9.05 -9.35
C ALA A 88 -4.06 8.06 -9.26
N SER A 89 -5.29 8.53 -8.99
CA SER A 89 -6.49 7.69 -8.97
C SER A 89 -6.74 6.98 -10.31
N SER A 90 -6.55 7.68 -11.44
CA SER A 90 -6.69 7.11 -12.78
C SER A 90 -5.66 6.01 -13.04
N ASN A 91 -4.42 6.18 -12.59
CA ASN A 91 -3.38 5.15 -12.68
C ASN A 91 -3.76 3.90 -11.87
N LEU A 92 -4.21 4.08 -10.63
CA LEU A 92 -4.69 2.98 -9.78
C LEU A 92 -5.87 2.25 -10.45
N ALA A 93 -6.86 2.98 -10.96
CA ALA A 93 -8.02 2.41 -11.64
C ALA A 93 -7.61 1.54 -12.85
N ARG A 94 -6.69 2.04 -13.69
CA ARG A 94 -6.18 1.27 -14.85
C ARG A 94 -5.39 0.03 -14.43
N THR A 95 -4.59 0.14 -13.37
CA THR A 95 -3.83 -0.99 -12.82
C THR A 95 -4.76 -2.09 -12.32
N LEU A 96 -5.81 -1.72 -11.59
CA LEU A 96 -6.83 -2.66 -11.10
C LEU A 96 -7.65 -3.28 -12.24
N ALA A 97 -8.02 -2.48 -13.25
CA ALA A 97 -8.71 -2.99 -14.44
C ALA A 97 -7.84 -4.00 -15.20
N ARG A 98 -6.55 -3.71 -15.38
CA ARG A 98 -5.60 -4.63 -16.01
C ARG A 98 -5.44 -5.91 -15.19
N GLY A 99 -5.37 -5.83 -13.85
CA GLY A 99 -5.35 -7.02 -12.99
C GLY A 99 -6.57 -7.92 -13.21
N ARG A 100 -7.77 -7.33 -13.33
CA ARG A 100 -9.00 -8.08 -13.66
C ARG A 100 -8.97 -8.71 -15.04
N GLU A 101 -8.42 -8.02 -16.05
CA GLU A 101 -8.23 -8.58 -17.39
C GLU A 101 -7.31 -9.79 -17.40
N LEU A 102 -6.32 -9.84 -16.49
CA LEU A 102 -5.44 -10.97 -16.27
C LEU A 102 -6.12 -12.11 -15.44
N GLY A 103 -7.39 -11.93 -15.05
CA GLY A 103 -8.15 -12.90 -14.27
C GLY A 103 -7.89 -12.88 -12.78
N LEU A 104 -7.23 -11.85 -12.25
CA LEU A 104 -6.91 -11.74 -10.84
C LEU A 104 -8.08 -11.15 -10.04
N ARG A 105 -8.25 -11.59 -8.82
CA ARG A 105 -8.99 -10.84 -7.80
C ARG A 105 -8.16 -9.63 -7.40
N VAL A 106 -8.76 -8.47 -7.24
CA VAL A 106 -8.02 -7.24 -7.03
C VAL A 106 -8.48 -6.51 -5.78
N ALA A 107 -7.55 -5.86 -5.08
CA ALA A 107 -7.80 -4.92 -4.00
C ALA A 107 -6.82 -3.75 -4.09
N VAL A 108 -7.14 -2.66 -3.43
CA VAL A 108 -6.28 -1.48 -3.32
C VAL A 108 -6.11 -1.09 -1.87
N ALA A 109 -4.92 -0.66 -1.46
CA ALA A 109 -4.71 -0.03 -0.17
C ALA A 109 -4.88 1.49 -0.30
N ASN A 110 -5.60 2.10 0.64
CA ASN A 110 -5.65 3.55 0.71
C ASN A 110 -4.35 4.14 1.30
N VAL A 111 -4.10 5.42 1.01
CA VAL A 111 -2.88 6.13 1.42
C VAL A 111 -2.91 6.36 2.92
N LEU A 112 -1.87 5.94 3.61
CA LEU A 112 -1.73 6.06 5.07
C LEU A 112 -1.49 7.52 5.52
N PRO A 113 -1.63 7.85 6.82
CA PRO A 113 -1.31 9.17 7.34
C PRO A 113 0.18 9.50 7.16
N TRP A 114 0.51 10.78 7.00
CA TRP A 114 1.88 11.24 6.73
C TRP A 114 2.32 12.29 7.74
N ASN A 115 3.13 11.89 8.73
CA ASN A 115 3.54 12.77 9.82
C ASN A 115 4.43 13.94 9.39
N ASN A 116 5.26 13.74 8.35
CA ASN A 116 6.15 14.78 7.81
C ASN A 116 5.53 15.56 6.65
N GLY A 117 4.26 15.29 6.32
CA GLY A 117 3.56 16.03 5.28
C GLY A 117 3.41 17.52 5.62
N TRP A 118 3.49 18.38 4.61
CA TRP A 118 3.17 19.80 4.79
C TRP A 118 1.66 19.98 5.07
N PRO A 119 1.19 21.13 5.58
CA PRO A 119 -0.20 21.29 6.03
C PRO A 119 -1.28 20.96 5.00
N ALA A 120 -0.99 21.12 3.69
CA ALA A 120 -1.93 20.76 2.63
C ALA A 120 -1.84 19.29 2.18
N ALA A 121 -0.91 18.48 2.70
CA ALA A 121 -0.78 17.08 2.32
C ALA A 121 -1.94 16.24 2.82
N GLU A 122 -2.36 16.43 4.07
CA GLU A 122 -3.45 15.65 4.66
C GLU A 122 -4.79 15.81 3.92
N PRO A 123 -5.27 17.04 3.57
CA PRO A 123 -6.44 17.18 2.72
C PRO A 123 -6.30 16.46 1.37
N ARG A 124 -5.12 16.44 0.76
CA ARG A 124 -4.87 15.74 -0.50
C ARG A 124 -4.91 14.21 -0.31
N ILE A 125 -4.36 13.70 0.79
CA ILE A 125 -4.44 12.27 1.14
C ILE A 125 -5.91 11.86 1.28
N ARG A 126 -6.71 12.60 2.05
CA ARG A 126 -8.14 12.30 2.20
C ARG A 126 -8.91 12.39 0.88
N ALA A 127 -8.60 13.38 0.05
CA ALA A 127 -9.22 13.51 -1.26
C ALA A 127 -8.87 12.33 -2.18
N LEU A 128 -7.60 11.90 -2.22
CA LEU A 128 -7.20 10.71 -2.97
C LEU A 128 -7.85 9.44 -2.40
N ASN A 129 -7.91 9.29 -1.07
CA ASN A 129 -8.57 8.15 -0.44
C ASN A 129 -10.07 8.09 -0.77
N ALA A 130 -10.75 9.23 -0.86
CA ALA A 130 -12.14 9.27 -1.32
C ALA A 130 -12.29 8.81 -2.79
N LEU A 131 -11.33 9.16 -3.67
CA LEU A 131 -11.29 8.65 -5.05
C LEU A 131 -11.00 7.14 -5.08
N VAL A 132 -10.11 6.64 -4.22
CA VAL A 132 -9.83 5.20 -4.07
C VAL A 132 -11.08 4.44 -3.63
N ASP A 133 -11.83 4.96 -2.67
CA ASP A 133 -13.10 4.37 -2.22
C ASP A 133 -14.15 4.27 -3.35
N ALA A 134 -14.10 5.19 -4.30
CA ALA A 134 -15.01 5.20 -5.46
C ALA A 134 -14.62 4.22 -6.58
N LEU A 135 -13.47 3.51 -6.48
CA LEU A 135 -13.01 2.58 -7.53
C LEU A 135 -13.83 1.28 -7.63
N GLY A 136 -14.71 1.01 -6.67
CA GLY A 136 -15.58 -0.18 -6.70
C GLY A 136 -14.81 -1.51 -6.56
N VAL A 137 -13.73 -1.51 -5.80
CA VAL A 137 -12.94 -2.69 -5.41
C VAL A 137 -12.80 -2.74 -3.89
N PRO A 138 -12.50 -3.90 -3.28
CA PRO A 138 -12.12 -3.96 -1.87
C PRO A 138 -10.95 -3.02 -1.55
N VAL A 139 -11.10 -2.23 -0.47
CA VAL A 139 -10.07 -1.28 -0.01
C VAL A 139 -9.49 -1.78 1.30
N LEU A 140 -8.18 -1.99 1.33
CA LEU A 140 -7.42 -2.22 2.55
C LEU A 140 -7.26 -0.88 3.27
N ARG A 141 -7.79 -0.79 4.49
CA ARG A 141 -7.91 0.46 5.26
C ARG A 141 -6.61 0.83 5.98
N PHE A 142 -5.54 1.07 5.21
CA PHE A 142 -4.23 1.41 5.77
C PHE A 142 -4.26 2.73 6.52
N HIS A 143 -4.98 3.73 6.00
CA HIS A 143 -5.13 5.03 6.65
C HIS A 143 -5.74 4.89 8.04
N GLU A 144 -6.93 4.32 8.10
CA GLU A 144 -7.71 4.20 9.34
C GLU A 144 -7.03 3.27 10.36
N THR A 145 -6.26 2.28 9.89
CA THR A 145 -5.53 1.36 10.75
C THR A 145 -4.37 2.03 11.46
N LEU A 146 -3.74 3.03 10.84
CA LEU A 146 -2.57 3.72 11.39
C LEU A 146 -2.88 5.14 11.88
N GLU A 147 -4.06 5.68 11.64
CA GLU A 147 -4.41 7.02 12.11
C GLU A 147 -4.54 7.05 13.64
N ASP A 148 -3.91 8.05 14.26
CA ASP A 148 -4.06 8.35 15.70
C ASP A 148 -5.42 9.03 15.94
N PRO A 149 -6.33 8.41 16.71
CA PRO A 149 -7.63 9.01 16.99
C PRO A 149 -7.55 10.38 17.69
N GLY A 150 -6.46 10.64 18.40
CA GLY A 150 -6.21 11.91 19.10
C GLY A 150 -5.53 12.96 18.23
N ARG A 151 -4.95 12.54 17.10
CA ARG A 151 -4.22 13.42 16.16
C ARG A 151 -4.56 13.06 14.70
N PRO A 152 -5.76 13.41 14.21
CA PRO A 152 -6.18 13.06 12.86
C PRO A 152 -5.15 13.43 11.79
N GLY A 153 -4.96 12.53 10.82
CA GLY A 153 -3.96 12.68 9.75
C GLY A 153 -2.53 12.29 10.14
N ARG A 154 -2.32 11.77 11.35
CA ARG A 154 -1.00 11.37 11.83
C ARG A 154 -1.00 9.94 12.35
N MET A 155 0.13 9.27 12.19
CA MET A 155 0.41 8.02 12.89
C MET A 155 0.89 8.30 14.32
N PRO A 156 0.52 7.48 15.33
CA PRO A 156 1.19 7.47 16.62
C PRO A 156 2.70 7.25 16.46
N ASP A 157 3.51 7.87 17.31
CA ASP A 157 4.97 7.80 17.22
C ASP A 157 5.50 6.35 17.31
N ALA A 158 4.79 5.48 18.02
CA ALA A 158 5.14 4.05 18.10
C ALA A 158 4.88 3.27 16.80
N TRP A 159 4.05 3.80 15.88
CA TRP A 159 3.67 3.11 14.65
C TRP A 159 4.38 3.65 13.41
N THR A 160 5.24 4.64 13.56
CA THR A 160 6.09 5.16 12.50
C THR A 160 7.56 5.08 12.88
N SER A 161 8.44 4.84 11.91
CA SER A 161 9.88 4.79 12.11
C SER A 161 10.54 6.16 11.94
N ASP A 162 10.07 6.94 10.98
CA ASP A 162 10.68 8.21 10.54
C ASP A 162 9.65 9.32 10.27
N GLY A 163 8.37 9.06 10.52
CA GLY A 163 7.26 9.98 10.22
C GLY A 163 6.68 9.83 8.81
N ASP A 164 7.35 9.06 7.94
CA ASP A 164 6.91 8.78 6.57
C ASP A 164 6.48 7.31 6.40
N HIS A 165 7.17 6.41 7.08
CA HIS A 165 7.00 4.96 6.95
C HIS A 165 6.56 4.33 8.27
N PRO A 166 5.77 3.25 8.23
CA PRO A 166 5.44 2.49 9.43
C PRO A 166 6.68 1.91 10.12
N SER A 167 6.64 1.83 11.44
CA SER A 167 7.54 0.99 12.22
C SER A 167 7.18 -0.49 12.06
N VAL A 168 7.98 -1.40 12.64
CA VAL A 168 7.62 -2.83 12.71
C VAL A 168 6.22 -3.04 13.29
N GLU A 169 5.86 -2.31 14.36
CA GLU A 169 4.51 -2.38 14.94
C GLU A 169 3.45 -1.83 13.98
N GLY A 170 3.74 -0.74 13.26
CA GLY A 170 2.85 -0.21 12.23
C GLY A 170 2.62 -1.23 11.11
N TYR A 171 3.66 -1.87 10.59
CA TYR A 171 3.55 -2.93 9.58
C TYR A 171 2.78 -4.15 10.09
N ARG A 172 2.99 -4.55 11.36
CA ARG A 172 2.23 -5.61 11.99
C ARG A 172 0.73 -5.30 11.97
N ARG A 173 0.36 -4.10 12.37
CA ARG A 173 -1.05 -3.65 12.36
C ARG A 173 -1.65 -3.68 10.96
N LEU A 174 -0.91 -3.25 9.93
CA LEU A 174 -1.38 -3.33 8.56
C LEU A 174 -1.64 -4.77 8.12
N GLY A 175 -0.73 -5.68 8.39
CA GLY A 175 -0.87 -7.10 8.01
C GLY A 175 -1.99 -7.82 8.77
N GLU A 176 -2.08 -7.62 10.08
CA GLU A 176 -3.05 -8.34 10.92
C GLU A 176 -4.45 -7.71 10.88
N LEU A 177 -4.55 -6.37 10.81
CA LEU A 177 -5.82 -5.66 10.99
C LEU A 177 -6.41 -5.11 9.69
N ALA A 178 -5.57 -4.61 8.75
CA ALA A 178 -6.06 -4.01 7.52
C ALA A 178 -6.16 -5.00 6.35
N PHE A 179 -5.24 -5.97 6.25
CA PHE A 179 -5.29 -6.93 5.16
C PHE A 179 -6.53 -7.81 5.26
N ARG A 180 -7.25 -7.92 4.13
CA ARG A 180 -8.33 -8.89 3.91
C ARG A 180 -8.21 -9.40 2.49
N LEU A 181 -8.32 -10.73 2.33
CA LEU A 181 -8.32 -11.34 1.00
C LEU A 181 -9.58 -10.88 0.25
N PRO A 182 -9.47 -10.29 -0.95
CA PRO A 182 -10.64 -9.97 -1.76
C PRO A 182 -11.36 -11.25 -2.22
N ASP A 183 -12.68 -11.17 -2.32
CA ASP A 183 -13.56 -12.28 -2.77
C ASP A 183 -13.37 -12.58 -4.27
#